data_7177516d7a2539150bc33ee7effc8168
#
_entry.id   7177516d7a2539150bc33ee7effc8168
#
_cell.length_a   1.000
_cell.length_b   1.000
_cell.length_c   1.000
_cell.angle_alpha   90.00
_cell.angle_beta   90.00
_cell.angle_gamma   90.00
#
_symmetry.space_group_name_H-M   'P 1'
#
loop_
_entity.id
_entity.type
_entity.pdbx_description
1 polymer ?
#
loop_
_entity_poly.entity_id
_entity_poly.type
_entity_poly.pdbx_seq_one_letter_code
_entity_poly.pdbx_strand_id
1 'polypeptide(L)'
;VMDEPTAGLDPGERVRFRNFISEFSHNRIVLISTHIVSDIEYIATRNAIMKAGKIIDVGTTNELVKQIEGKVWSCVVPAHKMMDYEMRLRIINQRGEDNNQISIRYLADHSEVEGSIPAEPRLEDLYLWLFPQEDVEREGK
;
A
#
# COMPACT_ATOMS: atom_id res chain seq x y z
N VAL A 1 9.16 12.69 -18.23
CA VAL A 1 9.48 11.44 -17.51
C VAL A 1 10.20 11.80 -16.22
N MET A 2 9.75 11.27 -15.10
CA MET A 2 10.35 11.49 -13.79
C MET A 2 10.58 10.16 -13.10
N ASP A 3 11.75 10.01 -12.48
CA ASP A 3 12.12 8.81 -11.71
C ASP A 3 12.26 9.19 -10.25
N GLU A 4 11.47 8.53 -9.38
CA GLU A 4 11.43 8.75 -7.93
C GLU A 4 11.33 10.24 -7.54
N PRO A 5 10.38 11.02 -8.11
CA PRO A 5 10.38 12.47 -7.95
C PRO A 5 10.07 12.97 -6.53
N THR A 6 9.45 12.12 -5.69
CA THR A 6 9.06 12.49 -4.32
C THR A 6 10.04 12.00 -3.26
N ALA A 7 11.09 11.30 -3.66
CA ALA A 7 12.10 10.80 -2.72
C ALA A 7 12.77 11.97 -1.97
N GLY A 8 12.82 11.87 -0.66
CA GLY A 8 13.43 12.88 0.20
C GLY A 8 12.60 14.13 0.48
N LEU A 9 11.39 14.22 -0.05
CA LEU A 9 10.49 15.34 0.24
C LEU A 9 9.78 15.17 1.59
N ASP A 10 9.61 16.27 2.32
CA ASP A 10 8.78 16.26 3.51
C ASP A 10 7.27 16.22 3.15
N PRO A 11 6.37 15.96 4.12
CA PRO A 11 4.94 15.87 3.82
C PRO A 11 4.34 17.10 3.13
N GLY A 12 4.75 18.30 3.50
CA GLY A 12 4.29 19.55 2.88
C GLY A 12 4.76 19.67 1.44
N GLU A 13 6.01 19.34 1.18
CA GLU A 13 6.58 19.34 -0.18
C GLU A 13 5.91 18.28 -1.07
N ARG A 14 5.55 17.13 -0.53
CA ARG A 14 4.81 16.10 -1.26
C ARG A 14 3.43 16.58 -1.70
N VAL A 15 2.72 17.29 -0.85
CA VAL A 15 1.42 17.89 -1.20
C VAL A 15 1.57 18.90 -2.33
N ARG A 16 2.56 19.79 -2.24
CA ARG A 16 2.85 20.78 -3.29
C ARG A 16 3.21 20.11 -4.61
N PHE A 17 4.02 19.07 -4.56
CA PHE A 17 4.41 18.32 -5.75
C PHE A 17 3.18 17.66 -6.39
N ARG A 18 2.31 17.02 -5.61
CA ARG A 18 1.08 16.41 -6.13
C ARG A 18 0.19 17.43 -6.82
N ASN A 19 0.00 18.59 -6.20
CA ASN A 19 -0.79 19.67 -6.78
C ASN A 19 -0.17 20.19 -8.09
N PHE A 20 1.16 20.36 -8.09
CA PHE A 20 1.88 20.78 -9.28
C PHE A 20 1.70 19.79 -10.43
N ILE A 21 1.85 18.49 -10.19
CA ILE A 21 1.69 17.46 -11.21
C ILE A 21 0.24 17.42 -11.73
N SER A 22 -0.73 17.57 -10.85
CA SER A 22 -2.13 17.61 -11.24
C SER A 22 -2.43 18.74 -12.22
N GLU A 23 -1.89 19.93 -11.97
CA GLU A 23 -2.03 21.07 -12.88
C GLU A 23 -1.21 20.89 -14.16
N PHE A 24 0.04 20.47 -14.02
CA PHE A 24 0.98 20.31 -15.13
C PHE A 24 0.48 19.26 -16.15
N SER A 25 -0.21 18.23 -15.71
CA SER A 25 -0.65 17.11 -16.54
C SER A 25 -1.89 17.42 -17.39
N HIS A 26 -2.53 18.57 -17.23
CA HIS A 26 -3.79 18.90 -17.95
C HIS A 26 -3.68 18.75 -19.48
N ASN A 27 -2.56 19.15 -20.06
CA ASN A 27 -2.36 19.09 -21.52
C ASN A 27 -1.09 18.30 -21.89
N ARG A 28 -0.62 17.43 -20.98
CA ARG A 28 0.63 16.69 -21.16
C ARG A 28 0.50 15.28 -20.64
N ILE A 29 1.34 14.41 -21.18
CA ILE A 29 1.52 13.08 -20.65
C ILE A 29 2.68 13.13 -19.67
N VAL A 30 2.44 12.75 -18.41
CA VAL A 30 3.47 12.69 -17.38
C VAL A 30 3.66 11.21 -17.01
N LEU A 31 4.88 10.72 -17.16
CA LEU A 31 5.25 9.37 -16.77
C LEU A 31 6.12 9.44 -15.51
N ILE A 32 5.69 8.79 -14.44
CA ILE A 32 6.40 8.76 -13.16
C ILE A 32 6.71 7.31 -12.80
N SER A 33 7.97 7.02 -12.49
CA SER A 33 8.35 5.76 -11.87
C SER A 33 8.65 5.99 -10.38
N THR A 34 8.12 5.13 -9.51
CA THR A 34 8.33 5.22 -8.08
C THR A 34 7.96 3.89 -7.40
N HIS A 35 8.58 3.63 -6.25
CA HIS A 35 8.15 2.57 -5.34
C HIS A 35 7.29 3.12 -4.18
N ILE A 36 7.12 4.45 -4.10
CA ILE A 36 6.29 5.11 -3.07
C ILE A 36 4.85 5.18 -3.58
N VAL A 37 4.13 4.09 -3.39
CA VAL A 37 2.79 3.89 -3.96
C VAL A 37 1.78 4.93 -3.49
N SER A 38 1.86 5.33 -2.22
CA SER A 38 0.96 6.33 -1.64
C SER A 38 1.01 7.68 -2.33
N ASP A 39 2.14 8.04 -2.93
CA ASP A 39 2.27 9.33 -3.62
C ASP A 39 1.54 9.34 -4.96
N ILE A 40 1.53 8.22 -5.67
CA ILE A 40 0.90 8.14 -6.99
C ILE A 40 -0.59 7.80 -6.94
N GLU A 41 -1.06 7.22 -5.87
CA GLU A 41 -2.47 6.82 -5.73
C GLU A 41 -3.44 7.98 -5.97
N TYR A 42 -3.04 9.19 -5.59
CA TYR A 42 -3.86 10.39 -5.72
C TYR A 42 -3.69 11.13 -7.04
N ILE A 43 -2.60 10.92 -7.76
CA ILE A 43 -2.28 11.71 -8.96
C ILE A 43 -2.31 10.91 -10.25
N ALA A 44 -2.07 9.61 -10.18
CA ALA A 44 -1.99 8.78 -11.38
C ALA A 44 -3.39 8.41 -11.90
N THR A 45 -3.66 8.72 -13.15
CA THR A 45 -4.88 8.29 -13.84
C THR A 45 -4.81 6.83 -14.29
N ARG A 46 -3.61 6.37 -14.61
CA ARG A 46 -3.33 4.97 -14.94
C ARG A 46 -2.02 4.53 -14.29
N ASN A 47 -2.00 3.29 -13.89
CA ASN A 47 -0.86 2.68 -13.23
C ASN A 47 -0.40 1.45 -14.01
N ALA A 48 0.91 1.25 -14.06
CA ALA A 48 1.51 0.02 -14.57
C ALA A 48 2.36 -0.57 -13.43
N ILE A 49 2.10 -1.83 -13.09
CA ILE A 49 2.84 -2.52 -12.04
C ILE A 49 3.94 -3.34 -12.70
N MET A 50 5.19 -3.11 -12.30
CA MET A 50 6.36 -3.83 -12.82
C MET A 50 6.90 -4.78 -11.78
N LYS A 51 7.26 -5.99 -12.22
CA LYS A 51 7.93 -6.99 -11.38
C LYS A 51 8.96 -7.73 -12.22
N ALA A 52 10.19 -7.81 -11.71
CA ALA A 52 11.29 -8.49 -12.39
C ALA A 52 11.49 -8.05 -13.85
N GLY A 53 11.40 -6.73 -14.09
CA GLY A 53 11.58 -6.15 -15.42
C GLY A 53 10.40 -6.29 -16.37
N LYS A 54 9.26 -6.80 -15.90
CA LYS A 54 8.07 -7.00 -16.72
C LYS A 54 6.89 -6.24 -16.17
N ILE A 55 6.03 -5.74 -17.05
CA ILE A 55 4.74 -5.16 -16.65
C ILE A 55 3.78 -6.31 -16.42
N ILE A 56 3.30 -6.46 -15.18
CA ILE A 56 2.40 -7.54 -14.79
C ILE A 56 0.93 -7.15 -14.78
N ASP A 57 0.64 -5.85 -14.65
CA ASP A 57 -0.72 -5.34 -14.72
C ASP A 57 -0.74 -3.86 -15.07
N VAL A 58 -1.82 -3.40 -15.70
CA VAL A 58 -2.05 -2.01 -16.07
C VAL A 58 -3.53 -1.67 -15.88
N GLY A 59 -3.80 -0.50 -15.32
CA GLY A 59 -5.18 -0.04 -15.18
C GLY A 59 -5.28 1.22 -14.32
N THR A 60 -6.50 1.67 -14.10
CA THR A 60 -6.78 2.71 -13.10
C THR A 60 -6.60 2.13 -11.71
N THR A 61 -6.44 2.99 -10.70
CA THR A 61 -6.37 2.53 -9.31
C THR A 61 -7.58 1.67 -8.95
N ASN A 62 -8.79 2.11 -9.30
CA ASN A 62 -10.01 1.38 -9.00
C ASN A 62 -10.07 0.00 -9.66
N GLU A 63 -9.62 -0.10 -10.91
CA GLU A 63 -9.57 -1.37 -11.62
C GLU A 63 -8.58 -2.35 -10.98
N LEU A 64 -7.40 -1.85 -10.61
CA LEU A 64 -6.35 -2.67 -10.05
C LEU A 64 -6.69 -3.19 -8.65
N VAL A 65 -7.23 -2.35 -7.78
CA VAL A 65 -7.54 -2.76 -6.40
C VAL A 65 -8.71 -3.73 -6.29
N LYS A 66 -9.51 -3.89 -7.35
CA LYS A 66 -10.56 -4.92 -7.37
C LYS A 66 -10.02 -6.32 -7.20
N GLN A 67 -8.77 -6.58 -7.57
CA GLN A 67 -8.13 -7.89 -7.44
C GLN A 67 -8.04 -8.35 -5.97
N ILE A 68 -7.97 -7.42 -5.05
CA ILE A 68 -7.86 -7.70 -3.61
C ILE A 68 -9.10 -7.29 -2.83
N GLU A 69 -10.20 -7.01 -3.51
CA GLU A 69 -11.48 -6.72 -2.85
C GLU A 69 -11.91 -7.92 -2.01
N GLY A 70 -12.27 -7.68 -0.75
CA GLY A 70 -12.59 -8.74 0.20
C GLY A 70 -11.39 -9.45 0.81
N LYS A 71 -10.17 -9.02 0.51
CA LYS A 71 -8.93 -9.63 1.03
C LYS A 71 -8.19 -8.74 2.03
N VAL A 72 -8.68 -7.54 2.27
CA VAL A 72 -8.08 -6.59 3.22
C VAL A 72 -8.97 -6.50 4.44
N TRP A 73 -8.38 -6.73 5.61
CA TRP A 73 -9.10 -6.78 6.88
C TRP A 73 -8.47 -5.83 7.89
N SER A 74 -9.29 -5.32 8.78
CA SER A 74 -8.87 -4.44 9.87
C SER A 74 -9.47 -4.93 11.19
N CYS A 75 -8.66 -4.92 12.25
CA CYS A 75 -9.14 -5.23 13.59
C CYS A 75 -8.26 -4.56 14.64
N VAL A 76 -8.73 -4.56 15.88
CA VAL A 76 -7.98 -4.07 17.04
C VAL A 76 -7.67 -5.26 17.95
N VAL A 77 -6.42 -5.42 18.29
CA VAL A 77 -5.94 -6.56 19.09
C VAL A 77 -5.13 -6.08 20.29
N PRO A 78 -5.06 -6.87 21.38
CA PRO A 78 -4.19 -6.55 22.51
C PRO A 78 -2.71 -6.56 22.10
N ALA A 79 -1.95 -5.57 22.58
CA ALA A 79 -0.53 -5.44 22.25
C ALA A 79 0.28 -6.68 22.63
N HIS A 80 -0.05 -7.34 23.73
CA HIS A 80 0.68 -8.53 24.20
C HIS A 80 0.51 -9.76 23.29
N LYS A 81 -0.46 -9.74 22.36
CA LYS A 81 -0.69 -10.82 21.40
C LYS A 81 -0.09 -10.56 20.03
N MET A 82 0.56 -9.40 19.83
CA MET A 82 1.06 -9.01 18.51
C MET A 82 2.07 -9.99 17.94
N MET A 83 2.98 -10.52 18.74
CA MET A 83 3.97 -11.48 18.24
C MET A 83 3.32 -12.72 17.63
N ASP A 84 2.24 -13.21 18.24
CA ASP A 84 1.48 -14.35 17.73
C ASP A 84 0.79 -14.01 16.40
N TYR A 85 0.17 -12.84 16.31
CA TYR A 85 -0.48 -12.40 15.07
C TYR A 85 0.52 -12.12 13.96
N GLU A 86 1.69 -11.55 14.26
CA GLU A 86 2.74 -11.32 13.26
C GLU A 86 3.24 -12.62 12.64
N MET A 87 3.24 -13.72 13.40
CA MET A 87 3.65 -15.03 12.90
C MET A 87 2.58 -15.69 12.02
N ARG A 88 1.30 -15.40 12.26
CA ARG A 88 0.18 -16.06 11.58
C ARG A 88 -0.44 -15.26 10.45
N LEU A 89 -0.36 -13.92 10.53
CA LEU A 89 -1.05 -13.02 9.63
C LEU A 89 -0.05 -12.27 8.75
N ARG A 90 -0.50 -11.93 7.57
CA ARG A 90 0.22 -11.03 6.67
C ARG A 90 -0.17 -9.59 6.99
N ILE A 91 0.41 -9.05 8.05
CA ILE A 91 0.14 -7.70 8.53
C ILE A 91 0.81 -6.68 7.60
N ILE A 92 0.05 -5.72 7.12
CA ILE A 92 0.53 -4.68 6.20
C ILE A 92 0.60 -3.30 6.85
N ASN A 93 -0.09 -3.10 7.97
CA ASN A 93 -0.05 -1.86 8.72
C ASN A 93 -0.41 -2.13 10.17
N GLN A 94 0.17 -1.36 11.09
CA GLN A 94 -0.17 -1.41 12.51
C GLN A 94 -0.04 -0.01 13.11
N ARG A 95 -0.92 0.29 14.06
CA ARG A 95 -0.92 1.56 14.77
C ARG A 95 -1.28 1.33 16.24
N GLY A 96 -0.48 1.91 17.14
CA GLY A 96 -0.79 1.89 18.57
C GLY A 96 -2.08 2.65 18.86
N GLU A 97 -2.93 2.05 19.68
CA GLU A 97 -4.16 2.63 20.18
C GLU A 97 -4.06 2.78 21.70
N ASP A 98 -5.08 3.40 22.31
CA ASP A 98 -5.17 3.50 23.76
C ASP A 98 -5.37 2.14 24.42
N ASN A 99 -5.13 2.04 25.73
CA ASN A 99 -5.36 0.84 26.54
C ASN A 99 -4.53 -0.39 26.10
N ASN A 100 -3.28 -0.18 25.66
CA ASN A 100 -2.38 -1.25 25.23
C ASN A 100 -2.97 -2.10 24.12
N GLN A 101 -3.69 -1.48 23.20
CA GLN A 101 -4.24 -2.11 22.01
C GLN A 101 -3.52 -1.64 20.76
N ILE A 102 -3.58 -2.44 19.71
CA ILE A 102 -2.98 -2.14 18.41
C ILE A 102 -4.03 -2.39 17.33
N SER A 103 -4.24 -1.37 16.50
CA SER A 103 -5.04 -1.51 15.29
C SER A 103 -4.15 -2.10 14.20
N ILE A 104 -4.59 -3.19 13.60
CA ILE A 104 -3.85 -3.84 12.52
C ILE A 104 -4.68 -3.91 11.24
N ARG A 105 -3.97 -3.89 10.13
CA ARG A 105 -4.51 -4.10 8.80
C ARG A 105 -3.75 -5.28 8.19
N TYR A 106 -4.45 -6.29 7.70
CA TYR A 106 -3.83 -7.50 7.19
C TYR A 106 -4.50 -8.00 5.90
N LEU A 107 -3.77 -8.83 5.17
CA LEU A 107 -4.24 -9.46 3.94
C LEU A 107 -4.57 -10.93 4.20
N ALA A 108 -5.78 -11.35 3.81
CA ALA A 108 -6.21 -12.75 3.89
C ALA A 108 -7.42 -12.96 2.97
N ASP A 109 -7.60 -14.19 2.50
CA ASP A 109 -8.76 -14.55 1.68
C ASP A 109 -10.09 -14.46 2.46
N HIS A 110 -10.01 -14.61 3.78
CA HIS A 110 -11.15 -14.51 4.69
C HIS A 110 -10.69 -13.98 6.04
N SER A 111 -11.63 -13.60 6.90
CA SER A 111 -11.32 -13.11 8.23
C SER A 111 -10.59 -14.16 9.06
N GLU A 112 -9.40 -13.82 9.55
CA GLU A 112 -8.54 -14.69 10.37
C GLU A 112 -8.60 -14.34 11.86
N VAL A 113 -9.12 -13.18 12.21
CA VAL A 113 -9.21 -12.69 13.59
C VAL A 113 -10.65 -12.33 13.89
N GLU A 114 -11.14 -12.78 15.04
CA GLU A 114 -12.48 -12.42 15.50
C GLU A 114 -12.59 -10.90 15.67
N GLY A 115 -13.71 -10.33 15.22
CA GLY A 115 -13.93 -8.88 15.24
C GLY A 115 -13.31 -8.13 14.07
N SER A 116 -12.70 -8.82 13.11
CA SER A 116 -12.21 -8.17 11.90
C SER A 116 -13.36 -7.67 11.05
N ILE A 117 -13.15 -6.48 10.47
CA ILE A 117 -14.07 -5.90 9.50
C ILE A 117 -13.36 -5.77 8.16
N PRO A 118 -14.08 -5.94 7.03
CA PRO A 118 -13.50 -5.69 5.72
C PRO A 118 -13.03 -4.23 5.62
N ALA A 119 -11.85 -4.03 5.07
CA ALA A 119 -11.30 -2.72 4.82
C ALA A 119 -11.29 -2.43 3.31
N GLU A 120 -11.46 -1.16 2.95
CA GLU A 120 -11.41 -0.74 1.56
C GLU A 120 -9.98 -0.90 1.03
N PRO A 121 -9.81 -1.62 -0.11
CA PRO A 121 -8.48 -1.83 -0.68
C PRO A 121 -7.86 -0.53 -1.18
N ARG A 122 -6.56 -0.41 -0.96
CA ARG A 122 -5.73 0.68 -1.47
C ARG A 122 -4.69 0.13 -2.44
N LEU A 123 -4.15 0.99 -3.28
CA LEU A 123 -3.10 0.58 -4.22
C LEU A 123 -1.87 0.04 -3.50
N GLU A 124 -1.52 0.59 -2.35
CA GLU A 124 -0.42 0.08 -1.52
C GLU A 124 -0.70 -1.35 -1.01
N ASP A 125 -1.94 -1.66 -0.67
CA ASP A 125 -2.34 -3.02 -0.26
C ASP A 125 -2.13 -4.02 -1.40
N LEU A 126 -2.49 -3.64 -2.62
CA LEU A 126 -2.26 -4.47 -3.81
C LEU A 126 -0.76 -4.67 -4.05
N TYR A 127 0.03 -3.61 -3.91
CA TYR A 127 1.48 -3.71 -4.04
C TYR A 127 2.05 -4.72 -3.05
N LEU A 128 1.66 -4.65 -1.79
CA LEU A 128 2.11 -5.57 -0.75
C LEU A 128 1.58 -7.00 -0.96
N TRP A 129 0.43 -7.16 -1.60
CA TRP A 129 -0.08 -8.47 -2.00
C TRP A 129 0.78 -9.11 -3.10
N LEU A 130 1.18 -8.32 -4.09
CA LEU A 130 1.97 -8.77 -5.23
C LEU A 130 3.46 -8.94 -4.91
N PHE A 131 3.96 -8.20 -3.92
CA PHE A 131 5.37 -8.18 -3.50
C PHE A 131 5.49 -8.56 -2.02
N PRO A 132 5.41 -9.85 -1.66
CA PRO A 132 5.56 -10.30 -0.28
C PRO A 132 6.90 -9.88 0.32
N GLN A 133 6.87 -9.42 1.57
CA GLN A 133 8.06 -8.93 2.28
C GLN A 133 8.89 -10.06 2.94
N GLU A 134 8.44 -11.29 2.87
CA GLU A 134 9.11 -12.42 3.50
C GLU A 134 10.55 -12.65 3.03
N ASP A 135 10.82 -12.29 1.78
CA ASP A 135 12.16 -12.48 1.20
C ASP A 135 13.20 -11.47 1.73
N VAL A 136 12.76 -10.32 2.24
CA VAL A 136 13.66 -9.28 2.75
C VAL A 136 14.20 -9.62 4.14
N GLU A 137 13.38 -10.25 4.99
CA GLU A 137 13.81 -10.64 6.34
C GLU A 137 14.81 -11.79 6.34
N ARG A 138 14.79 -12.65 5.34
CA ARG A 138 15.71 -13.77 5.20
C ARG A 138 17.10 -13.35 4.71
N GLU A 139 17.19 -12.31 3.90
CA GLU A 139 18.46 -11.78 3.39
C GLU A 139 19.16 -10.87 4.40
N GLY A 140 18.43 -10.31 5.37
CA GLY A 140 18.97 -9.45 6.42
C GLY A 140 19.54 -10.20 7.64
N LYS A 141 19.55 -11.51 7.61
CA LYS A 141 20.12 -12.37 8.63
C LYS A 141 21.29 -13.16 8.07
#